data_d6e8b78deb453a05bc05c99cc3988c96
#
_entry.id   d6e8b78deb453a05bc05c99cc3988c96
#
_cell.length_a   1.000
_cell.length_b   1.000
_cell.length_c   1.000
_cell.angle_alpha   90.00
_cell.angle_beta   90.00
_cell.angle_gamma   90.00
#
_symmetry.space_group_name_H-M   'P 1'
#
loop_
_entity.id
_entity.type
_entity.pdbx_description
1 polymer ?
#
loop_
_entity_poly.entity_id
_entity_poly.type
_entity_poly.pdbx_seq_one_letter_code
_entity_poly.pdbx_strand_id
1 'polypeptide(L)'
;MPKILSAHDAVRQYIHDGDTVTFGGFASGLMHPESILRALEERARNGEGPRGLTAVYAAGQGDSDSRGLNHLGVEGLCRRVIGGHWGLSPKLGRLCAENKLAGYNLPQGVIAQLFRDIAAGKPGVITHVGLGTFVDPRLEGGKLNDAARAAGDVVKLIELEGEEKLFYPAIPIQVAILRASYADTRGNCTFKREGVYALAQAQAARNSGGTVIVQVERIVEYGSLDTRLVRLPGIYVDVLVEAPPEEHMQTFGTRYNPAFSGEVRVPLHSLPPLPMRKIIARRAAMELLPHAVTNLGIGMPEGVAAVAAEEGLEGLVLTTEVGAIGGIPAGGKDFGAAINADCIL
;
A
#
# COMPACT_ATOMS: atom_id res chain seq x y z
N MET A 1 -12.21 8.33 22.92
CA MET A 1 -11.08 7.42 23.06
C MET A 1 -11.35 6.22 22.19
N PRO A 2 -10.35 5.69 21.45
CA PRO A 2 -10.54 4.50 20.63
C PRO A 2 -10.93 3.29 21.49
N LYS A 3 -11.65 2.35 20.87
CA LYS A 3 -11.88 1.04 21.48
C LYS A 3 -10.66 0.14 21.22
N ILE A 4 -10.26 -0.64 22.19
CA ILE A 4 -9.23 -1.67 22.04
C ILE A 4 -9.96 -3.00 21.88
N LEU A 5 -9.78 -3.65 20.73
CA LEU A 5 -10.52 -4.84 20.35
C LEU A 5 -9.59 -5.93 19.78
N SER A 6 -10.07 -7.18 19.78
CA SER A 6 -9.47 -8.22 18.95
C SER A 6 -9.71 -7.91 17.46
N ALA A 7 -8.89 -8.49 16.54
CA ALA A 7 -9.10 -8.35 15.11
C ALA A 7 -10.48 -8.83 14.68
N HIS A 8 -10.96 -9.97 15.22
CA HIS A 8 -12.29 -10.51 14.93
C HIS A 8 -13.42 -9.59 15.40
N ASP A 9 -13.30 -9.00 16.60
CA ASP A 9 -14.32 -8.08 17.11
C ASP A 9 -14.32 -6.76 16.33
N ALA A 10 -13.15 -6.27 15.95
CA ALA A 10 -13.04 -5.07 15.09
C ALA A 10 -13.73 -5.27 13.75
N VAL A 11 -13.46 -6.39 13.06
CA VAL A 11 -14.13 -6.74 11.80
C VAL A 11 -15.63 -6.87 12.01
N ARG A 12 -16.07 -7.65 13.02
CA ARG A 12 -17.49 -7.89 13.29
C ARG A 12 -18.29 -6.62 13.58
N GLN A 13 -17.69 -5.67 14.31
CA GLN A 13 -18.42 -4.50 14.81
C GLN A 13 -18.38 -3.31 13.84
N TYR A 14 -17.37 -3.24 12.96
CA TYR A 14 -17.08 -2.01 12.20
C TYR A 14 -16.99 -2.18 10.69
N ILE A 15 -17.06 -3.40 10.17
CA ILE A 15 -17.04 -3.64 8.74
C ILE A 15 -18.35 -4.33 8.34
N HIS A 16 -19.14 -3.66 7.52
CA HIS A 16 -20.49 -4.10 7.16
C HIS A 16 -20.60 -4.44 5.67
N ASP A 17 -21.65 -5.14 5.32
CA ASP A 17 -21.94 -5.48 3.93
C ASP A 17 -21.99 -4.23 3.04
N GLY A 18 -21.30 -4.28 1.92
CA GLY A 18 -21.28 -3.21 0.94
C GLY A 18 -20.34 -2.05 1.24
N ASP A 19 -19.67 -2.01 2.38
CA ASP A 19 -18.73 -0.94 2.73
C ASP A 19 -17.61 -0.77 1.70
N THR A 20 -17.19 0.46 1.51
CA THR A 20 -15.92 0.78 0.82
C THR A 20 -14.80 0.81 1.83
N VAL A 21 -13.84 -0.06 1.64
CA VAL A 21 -12.71 -0.25 2.58
C VAL A 21 -11.40 0.08 1.90
N THR A 22 -10.55 0.87 2.55
CA THR A 22 -9.17 1.08 2.14
C THR A 22 -8.21 0.39 3.09
N PHE A 23 -7.08 -0.05 2.55
CA PHE A 23 -6.08 -0.82 3.28
C PHE A 23 -4.74 -0.08 3.24
N GLY A 24 -4.12 0.10 4.40
CA GLY A 24 -2.72 0.45 4.49
C GLY A 24 -1.86 -0.71 3.99
N GLY A 25 -0.76 -0.39 3.33
CA GLY A 25 0.18 -1.38 2.87
C GLY A 25 0.87 -1.03 1.57
N PHE A 26 2.04 -1.66 1.38
CA PHE A 26 2.85 -1.54 0.18
C PHE A 26 3.67 -2.81 -0.02
N ALA A 27 3.77 -3.28 -1.26
CA ALA A 27 4.62 -4.39 -1.70
C ALA A 27 4.50 -5.67 -0.84
N SER A 28 5.63 -6.27 -0.47
CA SER A 28 5.73 -7.58 0.16
C SER A 28 5.77 -7.51 1.70
N GLY A 29 5.04 -6.62 2.33
CA GLY A 29 4.88 -6.66 3.78
C GLY A 29 4.87 -5.32 4.50
N LEU A 30 5.30 -4.23 3.88
CA LEU A 30 5.27 -2.93 4.54
C LEU A 30 3.84 -2.52 4.87
N MET A 31 3.57 -2.25 6.14
CA MET A 31 2.29 -1.71 6.63
C MET A 31 1.05 -2.61 6.48
N HIS A 32 1.17 -3.89 6.19
CA HIS A 32 0.00 -4.74 6.09
C HIS A 32 -0.63 -4.99 7.46
N PRO A 33 -1.92 -4.70 7.65
CA PRO A 33 -2.67 -5.00 8.86
C PRO A 33 -3.11 -6.47 8.86
N GLU A 34 -2.16 -7.39 8.93
CA GLU A 34 -2.33 -8.81 8.63
C GLU A 34 -3.35 -9.51 9.53
N SER A 35 -3.36 -9.19 10.85
CA SER A 35 -4.34 -9.76 11.77
C SER A 35 -5.78 -9.42 11.37
N ILE A 36 -6.01 -8.18 10.94
CA ILE A 36 -7.36 -7.73 10.56
C ILE A 36 -7.76 -8.33 9.22
N LEU A 37 -6.81 -8.40 8.26
CA LEU A 37 -7.05 -9.03 6.95
C LEU A 37 -7.35 -10.53 7.10
N ARG A 38 -6.63 -11.24 7.96
CA ARG A 38 -6.89 -12.65 8.26
C ARG A 38 -8.26 -12.84 8.92
N ALA A 39 -8.60 -12.02 9.92
CA ALA A 39 -9.91 -12.09 10.55
C ALA A 39 -11.07 -11.83 9.55
N LEU A 40 -10.84 -10.94 8.58
CA LEU A 40 -11.79 -10.68 7.50
C LEU A 40 -11.99 -11.91 6.60
N GLU A 41 -10.89 -12.58 6.20
CA GLU A 41 -10.95 -13.83 5.43
C GLU A 41 -11.67 -14.94 6.19
N GLU A 42 -11.29 -15.17 7.46
CA GLU A 42 -11.86 -16.23 8.29
C GLU A 42 -13.37 -16.07 8.46
N ARG A 43 -13.84 -14.86 8.75
CA ARG A 43 -15.28 -14.58 8.85
C ARG A 43 -16.01 -14.77 7.51
N ALA A 44 -15.42 -14.32 6.42
CA ALA A 44 -16.00 -14.49 5.10
C ALA A 44 -16.12 -15.98 4.73
N ARG A 45 -15.08 -16.79 5.01
CA ARG A 45 -15.10 -18.24 4.78
C ARG A 45 -16.14 -18.98 5.64
N ASN A 46 -16.36 -18.52 6.85
CA ASN A 46 -17.38 -19.06 7.76
C ASN A 46 -18.80 -18.59 7.41
N GLY A 47 -18.98 -17.75 6.40
CA GLY A 47 -20.28 -17.21 6.01
C GLY A 47 -20.84 -16.13 6.96
N GLU A 48 -20.03 -15.61 7.87
CA GLU A 48 -20.40 -14.62 8.90
C GLU A 48 -20.36 -13.16 8.39
N GLY A 49 -20.03 -12.97 7.11
CA GLY A 49 -19.84 -11.64 6.53
C GLY A 49 -18.51 -10.97 6.95
N PRO A 50 -18.22 -9.74 6.48
CA PRO A 50 -19.04 -8.93 5.58
C PRO A 50 -19.06 -9.48 4.14
N ARG A 51 -19.98 -8.95 3.31
CA ARG A 51 -20.13 -9.31 1.91
C ARG A 51 -20.19 -8.07 1.01
N GLY A 52 -19.77 -8.25 -0.25
CA GLY A 52 -19.96 -7.22 -1.26
C GLY A 52 -19.16 -5.93 -1.03
N LEU A 53 -18.02 -6.01 -0.36
CA LEU A 53 -17.15 -4.86 -0.12
C LEU A 53 -16.67 -4.22 -1.43
N THR A 54 -16.38 -2.93 -1.37
CA THR A 54 -15.55 -2.24 -2.37
C THR A 54 -14.16 -2.02 -1.78
N ALA A 55 -13.14 -2.68 -2.29
CA ALA A 55 -11.76 -2.51 -1.86
C ALA A 55 -11.07 -1.41 -2.69
N VAL A 56 -10.40 -0.45 -2.04
CA VAL A 56 -9.65 0.63 -2.70
C VAL A 56 -8.24 0.68 -2.13
N TYR A 57 -7.22 0.52 -2.98
CA TYR A 57 -5.82 0.58 -2.56
C TYR A 57 -4.91 1.12 -3.68
N ALA A 58 -3.89 1.89 -3.32
CA ALA A 58 -2.99 2.50 -4.30
C ALA A 58 -1.93 1.52 -4.79
N ALA A 59 -1.09 1.01 -3.90
CA ALA A 59 0.02 0.14 -4.25
C ALA A 59 -0.35 -1.34 -4.18
N GLY A 60 0.36 -2.20 -4.91
CA GLY A 60 0.25 -3.64 -4.79
C GLY A 60 0.62 -4.10 -3.38
N GLN A 61 -0.13 -5.06 -2.84
CA GLN A 61 -0.02 -5.52 -1.46
C GLN A 61 -0.20 -7.04 -1.39
N GLY A 62 0.83 -7.74 -1.00
CA GLY A 62 0.76 -9.18 -0.81
C GLY A 62 2.11 -9.88 -1.03
N ASP A 63 2.14 -11.17 -0.71
CA ASP A 63 3.31 -12.03 -0.85
C ASP A 63 3.28 -12.90 -2.11
N SER A 64 2.36 -12.62 -3.02
CA SER A 64 2.05 -13.42 -4.23
C SER A 64 1.51 -14.83 -3.92
N ASP A 65 1.04 -15.08 -2.69
CA ASP A 65 0.50 -16.38 -2.28
C ASP A 65 -0.72 -16.25 -1.36
N SER A 66 -0.54 -15.89 -0.08
CA SER A 66 -1.58 -16.04 0.94
C SER A 66 -1.80 -14.82 1.83
N ARG A 67 -0.81 -13.94 1.94
CA ARG A 67 -0.82 -12.79 2.86
C ARG A 67 -1.21 -11.49 2.16
N GLY A 68 -1.44 -10.44 2.97
CA GLY A 68 -1.87 -9.14 2.49
C GLY A 68 -3.25 -9.21 1.82
N LEU A 69 -3.43 -8.55 0.68
CA LEU A 69 -4.73 -8.54 0.00
C LEU A 69 -5.15 -9.90 -0.60
N ASN A 70 -4.29 -10.95 -0.54
CA ASN A 70 -4.73 -12.31 -0.86
C ASN A 70 -5.85 -12.80 0.07
N HIS A 71 -5.94 -12.27 1.29
CA HIS A 71 -7.06 -12.54 2.20
C HIS A 71 -8.42 -12.08 1.66
N LEU A 72 -8.45 -11.11 0.73
CA LEU A 72 -9.68 -10.71 0.05
C LEU A 72 -10.11 -11.66 -1.07
N GLY A 73 -9.32 -12.68 -1.38
CA GLY A 73 -9.58 -13.68 -2.42
C GLY A 73 -10.63 -14.71 -2.03
N VAL A 74 -11.67 -14.32 -1.30
CA VAL A 74 -12.85 -15.14 -0.95
C VAL A 74 -14.02 -14.67 -1.80
N GLU A 75 -14.68 -15.60 -2.53
CA GLU A 75 -15.83 -15.26 -3.38
C GLU A 75 -16.96 -14.64 -2.54
N GLY A 76 -17.51 -13.53 -3.04
CA GLY A 76 -18.57 -12.79 -2.38
C GLY A 76 -18.11 -11.79 -1.31
N LEU A 77 -16.84 -11.85 -0.85
CA LEU A 77 -16.31 -10.86 0.08
C LEU A 77 -16.22 -9.47 -0.57
N CYS A 78 -15.64 -9.38 -1.77
CA CYS A 78 -15.60 -8.15 -2.55
C CYS A 78 -16.52 -8.23 -3.76
N ARG A 79 -17.34 -7.19 -4.01
CA ARG A 79 -18.07 -6.97 -5.26
C ARG A 79 -17.28 -6.11 -6.25
N ARG A 80 -16.40 -5.25 -5.75
CA ARG A 80 -15.60 -4.30 -6.54
C ARG A 80 -14.22 -4.15 -5.94
N VAL A 81 -13.22 -4.04 -6.79
CA VAL A 81 -11.84 -3.75 -6.39
C VAL A 81 -11.26 -2.68 -7.31
N ILE A 82 -10.75 -1.61 -6.74
CA ILE A 82 -10.07 -0.51 -7.42
C ILE A 82 -8.65 -0.46 -6.89
N GLY A 83 -7.70 -0.93 -7.68
CA GLY A 83 -6.29 -1.04 -7.28
C GLY A 83 -5.33 -0.49 -8.30
N GLY A 84 -4.16 -0.06 -7.85
CA GLY A 84 -3.10 0.40 -8.73
C GLY A 84 -2.20 -0.74 -9.24
N HIS A 85 -2.17 -1.88 -8.53
CA HIS A 85 -1.39 -3.05 -8.93
C HIS A 85 -2.00 -4.33 -8.34
N TRP A 86 -2.05 -5.41 -9.12
CA TRP A 86 -2.74 -6.66 -8.77
C TRP A 86 -1.82 -7.87 -8.60
N GLY A 87 -0.58 -7.78 -9.13
CA GLY A 87 0.33 -8.93 -9.26
C GLY A 87 0.73 -9.60 -7.95
N LEU A 88 0.70 -8.87 -6.81
CA LEU A 88 1.03 -9.44 -5.49
C LEU A 88 -0.16 -10.14 -4.80
N SER A 89 -1.35 -10.10 -5.41
CA SER A 89 -2.57 -10.68 -4.85
C SER A 89 -3.26 -11.60 -5.87
N PRO A 90 -2.62 -12.73 -6.28
CA PRO A 90 -3.13 -13.61 -7.32
C PRO A 90 -4.50 -14.23 -6.99
N LYS A 91 -4.84 -14.46 -5.72
CA LYS A 91 -6.17 -14.95 -5.33
C LYS A 91 -7.26 -13.95 -5.70
N LEU A 92 -7.01 -12.67 -5.45
CA LEU A 92 -7.92 -11.59 -5.81
C LEU A 92 -7.99 -11.42 -7.34
N GLY A 93 -6.85 -11.49 -8.02
CA GLY A 93 -6.74 -11.45 -9.48
C GLY A 93 -7.52 -12.56 -10.17
N ARG A 94 -7.54 -13.78 -9.59
CA ARG A 94 -8.33 -14.91 -10.09
C ARG A 94 -9.81 -14.62 -10.05
N LEU A 95 -10.36 -14.12 -8.95
CA LEU A 95 -11.76 -13.75 -8.85
C LEU A 95 -12.15 -12.68 -9.88
N CYS A 96 -11.24 -11.73 -10.15
CA CYS A 96 -11.43 -10.76 -11.22
C CYS A 96 -11.49 -11.42 -12.60
N ALA A 97 -10.53 -12.31 -12.92
CA ALA A 97 -10.50 -13.03 -14.19
C ALA A 97 -11.74 -13.93 -14.40
N GLU A 98 -12.31 -14.46 -13.33
CA GLU A 98 -13.53 -15.28 -13.33
C GLU A 98 -14.82 -14.44 -13.30
N ASN A 99 -14.76 -13.12 -13.42
CA ASN A 99 -15.91 -12.20 -13.33
C ASN A 99 -16.71 -12.29 -12.01
N LYS A 100 -16.07 -12.74 -10.92
CA LYS A 100 -16.69 -12.85 -9.59
C LYS A 100 -16.73 -11.51 -8.83
N LEU A 101 -16.00 -10.52 -9.31
CA LEU A 101 -15.97 -9.14 -8.82
C LEU A 101 -15.69 -8.18 -9.97
N ALA A 102 -16.07 -6.91 -9.84
CA ALA A 102 -15.73 -5.86 -10.79
C ALA A 102 -14.32 -5.31 -10.48
N GLY A 103 -13.36 -5.59 -11.37
CA GLY A 103 -11.95 -5.17 -11.20
C GLY A 103 -11.61 -3.92 -12.00
N TYR A 104 -10.95 -2.96 -11.34
CA TYR A 104 -10.44 -1.74 -11.98
C TYR A 104 -8.96 -1.55 -11.63
N ASN A 105 -8.15 -1.23 -12.63
CA ASN A 105 -6.77 -0.82 -12.42
C ASN A 105 -6.60 0.64 -12.80
N LEU A 106 -6.29 1.48 -11.81
CA LEU A 106 -6.07 2.90 -11.96
C LEU A 106 -4.60 3.24 -11.66
N PRO A 107 -4.08 4.37 -12.15
CA PRO A 107 -2.71 4.77 -11.83
C PRO A 107 -2.51 4.90 -10.31
N GLN A 108 -1.49 4.22 -9.79
CA GLN A 108 -1.18 4.18 -8.35
C GLN A 108 -1.07 5.58 -7.74
N GLY A 109 -0.35 6.49 -8.41
CA GLY A 109 -0.19 7.87 -7.96
C GLY A 109 -1.50 8.66 -7.93
N VAL A 110 -2.43 8.37 -8.85
CA VAL A 110 -3.76 8.98 -8.85
C VAL A 110 -4.58 8.51 -7.65
N ILE A 111 -4.56 7.21 -7.32
CA ILE A 111 -5.27 6.71 -6.14
C ILE A 111 -4.67 7.30 -4.85
N ALA A 112 -3.35 7.39 -4.76
CA ALA A 112 -2.67 8.02 -3.62
C ALA A 112 -3.07 9.50 -3.46
N GLN A 113 -3.15 10.24 -4.58
CA GLN A 113 -3.63 11.62 -4.59
C GLN A 113 -5.12 11.69 -4.23
N LEU A 114 -5.92 10.71 -4.69
CA LEU A 114 -7.36 10.66 -4.44
C LEU A 114 -7.67 10.58 -2.93
N PHE A 115 -6.91 9.82 -2.14
CA PHE A 115 -7.08 9.82 -0.68
C PHE A 115 -6.90 11.22 -0.07
N ARG A 116 -5.93 11.99 -0.55
CA ARG A 116 -5.70 13.36 -0.09
C ARG A 116 -6.84 14.29 -0.51
N ASP A 117 -7.37 14.13 -1.70
CA ASP A 117 -8.47 14.95 -2.20
C ASP A 117 -9.80 14.60 -1.51
N ILE A 118 -10.07 13.32 -1.22
CA ILE A 118 -11.19 12.89 -0.38
C ILE A 118 -11.06 13.49 1.03
N ALA A 119 -9.87 13.42 1.64
CA ALA A 119 -9.58 14.02 2.94
C ALA A 119 -9.83 15.53 2.95
N ALA A 120 -9.58 16.21 1.83
CA ALA A 120 -9.82 17.64 1.66
C ALA A 120 -11.26 18.01 1.25
N GLY A 121 -12.17 17.04 1.10
CA GLY A 121 -13.53 17.26 0.64
C GLY A 121 -13.65 17.69 -0.82
N LYS A 122 -12.63 17.42 -1.64
CA LYS A 122 -12.66 17.73 -3.07
C LYS A 122 -13.48 16.69 -3.85
N PRO A 123 -14.01 17.07 -5.02
CA PRO A 123 -14.83 16.17 -5.83
C PRO A 123 -14.05 15.00 -6.44
N GLY A 124 -12.72 15.06 -6.46
CA GLY A 124 -11.82 14.04 -7.02
C GLY A 124 -10.55 14.64 -7.59
N VAL A 125 -9.77 13.81 -8.29
CA VAL A 125 -8.51 14.20 -8.95
C VAL A 125 -8.77 14.55 -10.41
N ILE A 126 -8.29 15.70 -10.85
CA ILE A 126 -8.24 16.10 -12.27
C ILE A 126 -6.78 16.10 -12.71
N THR A 127 -6.46 15.33 -13.76
CA THR A 127 -5.08 15.17 -14.25
C THR A 127 -5.05 14.69 -15.69
N HIS A 128 -3.91 14.87 -16.38
CA HIS A 128 -3.64 14.27 -17.68
C HIS A 128 -3.18 12.79 -17.57
N VAL A 129 -2.82 12.34 -16.37
CA VAL A 129 -2.31 10.98 -16.12
C VAL A 129 -3.38 9.94 -16.49
N GLY A 130 -3.05 9.07 -17.43
CA GLY A 130 -3.95 8.05 -17.96
C GLY A 130 -4.54 8.34 -19.34
N LEU A 131 -4.47 9.57 -19.85
CA LEU A 131 -4.90 9.89 -21.23
C LEU A 131 -4.15 9.03 -22.25
N GLY A 132 -4.90 8.45 -23.21
CA GLY A 132 -4.35 7.61 -24.28
C GLY A 132 -3.86 6.24 -23.81
N THR A 133 -4.06 5.88 -22.53
CA THR A 133 -3.76 4.55 -21.98
C THR A 133 -5.05 3.74 -21.79
N PHE A 134 -4.93 2.47 -21.36
CA PHE A 134 -6.09 1.63 -21.05
C PHE A 134 -7.02 2.22 -19.96
N VAL A 135 -6.57 3.22 -19.20
CA VAL A 135 -7.39 3.92 -18.19
C VAL A 135 -8.28 4.99 -18.82
N ASP A 136 -7.94 5.46 -20.02
CA ASP A 136 -8.76 6.42 -20.75
C ASP A 136 -10.16 5.84 -21.02
N PRO A 137 -11.26 6.53 -20.65
CA PRO A 137 -12.64 6.03 -20.85
C PRO A 137 -12.97 5.70 -22.32
N ARG A 138 -12.30 6.34 -23.27
CA ARG A 138 -12.46 6.08 -24.71
C ARG A 138 -11.88 4.72 -25.13
N LEU A 139 -11.01 4.12 -24.29
CA LEU A 139 -10.43 2.80 -24.50
C LEU A 139 -11.08 1.81 -23.52
N GLU A 140 -10.45 1.49 -22.41
CA GLU A 140 -10.98 0.53 -21.43
C GLU A 140 -11.52 1.19 -20.14
N GLY A 141 -11.16 2.44 -19.84
CA GLY A 141 -11.57 3.13 -18.62
C GLY A 141 -11.06 2.46 -17.34
N GLY A 142 -9.91 1.77 -17.42
CA GLY A 142 -9.32 1.01 -16.32
C GLY A 142 -10.06 -0.28 -15.96
N LYS A 143 -11.10 -0.69 -16.71
CA LYS A 143 -11.90 -1.90 -16.46
C LYS A 143 -11.14 -3.15 -16.89
N LEU A 144 -10.99 -4.12 -15.97
CA LEU A 144 -10.21 -5.34 -16.20
C LEU A 144 -11.04 -6.51 -16.70
N ASN A 145 -12.37 -6.47 -16.53
CA ASN A 145 -13.24 -7.61 -16.82
C ASN A 145 -14.68 -7.19 -17.19
N ASP A 146 -15.51 -8.14 -17.57
CA ASP A 146 -16.90 -7.86 -17.99
C ASP A 146 -17.78 -7.39 -16.83
N ALA A 147 -17.51 -7.88 -15.61
CA ALA A 147 -18.21 -7.41 -14.42
C ALA A 147 -17.95 -5.91 -14.17
N ALA A 148 -16.72 -5.42 -14.44
CA ALA A 148 -16.40 -4.00 -14.36
C ALA A 148 -17.04 -3.21 -15.52
N ARG A 149 -17.10 -3.78 -16.73
CA ARG A 149 -17.78 -3.14 -17.86
C ARG A 149 -19.28 -2.97 -17.59
N ALA A 150 -19.90 -3.97 -16.99
CA ALA A 150 -21.31 -3.90 -16.57
C ALA A 150 -21.56 -2.91 -15.40
N ALA A 151 -20.57 -2.76 -14.51
CA ALA A 151 -20.68 -1.85 -13.36
C ALA A 151 -20.44 -0.36 -13.70
N GLY A 152 -19.87 -0.07 -14.88
CA GLY A 152 -19.70 1.28 -15.42
C GLY A 152 -18.36 1.94 -15.11
N ASP A 153 -18.24 3.20 -15.48
CA ASP A 153 -16.99 3.96 -15.43
C ASP A 153 -16.70 4.52 -14.04
N VAL A 154 -15.42 4.44 -13.66
CA VAL A 154 -14.84 5.05 -12.45
C VAL A 154 -13.91 6.22 -12.77
N VAL A 155 -13.75 6.54 -14.04
CA VAL A 155 -12.97 7.67 -14.55
C VAL A 155 -13.77 8.34 -15.68
N LYS A 156 -13.64 9.65 -15.83
CA LYS A 156 -14.36 10.45 -16.84
C LYS A 156 -13.38 11.29 -17.64
N LEU A 157 -13.62 11.41 -18.93
CA LEU A 157 -12.96 12.43 -19.73
C LEU A 157 -13.69 13.76 -19.54
N ILE A 158 -12.93 14.81 -19.31
CA ILE A 158 -13.44 16.19 -19.22
C ILE A 158 -12.55 17.12 -20.02
N GLU A 159 -13.09 18.27 -20.39
CA GLU A 159 -12.33 19.40 -20.92
C GLU A 159 -12.20 20.47 -19.84
N LEU A 160 -10.99 20.97 -19.60
CA LEU A 160 -10.70 22.04 -18.67
C LEU A 160 -9.71 23.01 -19.33
N GLU A 161 -10.08 24.29 -19.43
CA GLU A 161 -9.28 25.35 -20.04
C GLU A 161 -8.82 24.99 -21.47
N GLY A 162 -9.66 24.31 -22.27
CA GLY A 162 -9.36 23.89 -23.63
C GLY A 162 -8.46 22.67 -23.75
N GLU A 163 -8.15 22.00 -22.65
CA GLU A 163 -7.34 20.77 -22.61
C GLU A 163 -8.14 19.58 -22.12
N GLU A 164 -7.95 18.42 -22.76
CA GLU A 164 -8.49 17.16 -22.26
C GLU A 164 -7.80 16.75 -20.96
N LYS A 165 -8.59 16.34 -19.97
CA LYS A 165 -8.14 15.80 -18.69
C LYS A 165 -8.98 14.57 -18.34
N LEU A 166 -8.43 13.74 -17.47
CA LEU A 166 -9.20 12.70 -16.79
C LEU A 166 -9.63 13.19 -15.41
N PHE A 167 -10.88 12.94 -15.09
CA PHE A 167 -11.45 13.16 -13.77
C PHE A 167 -11.70 11.83 -13.08
N TYR A 168 -11.06 11.63 -11.95
CA TYR A 168 -11.22 10.48 -11.06
C TYR A 168 -12.08 10.93 -9.87
N PRO A 169 -13.37 10.58 -9.84
CA PRO A 169 -14.27 11.03 -8.79
C PRO A 169 -13.86 10.54 -7.40
N ALA A 170 -14.11 11.35 -6.38
CA ALA A 170 -13.96 10.95 -4.99
C ALA A 170 -14.84 9.73 -4.68
N ILE A 171 -14.26 8.78 -3.95
CA ILE A 171 -14.93 7.56 -3.52
C ILE A 171 -15.09 7.64 -2.00
N PRO A 172 -16.32 7.72 -1.46
CA PRO A 172 -16.51 7.72 0.00
C PRO A 172 -15.93 6.46 0.63
N ILE A 173 -15.13 6.61 1.69
CA ILE A 173 -14.46 5.51 2.39
C ILE A 173 -15.18 5.26 3.72
N GLN A 174 -15.86 4.13 3.87
CA GLN A 174 -16.55 3.77 5.11
C GLN A 174 -15.59 3.22 6.15
N VAL A 175 -14.53 2.50 5.73
CA VAL A 175 -13.55 1.96 6.68
C VAL A 175 -12.14 2.11 6.15
N ALA A 176 -11.24 2.67 6.97
CA ALA A 176 -9.80 2.61 6.74
C ALA A 176 -9.17 1.60 7.70
N ILE A 177 -8.56 0.55 7.17
CA ILE A 177 -7.80 -0.45 7.91
C ILE A 177 -6.32 -0.16 7.73
N LEU A 178 -5.68 0.30 8.79
CA LEU A 178 -4.31 0.81 8.76
C LEU A 178 -3.42 0.04 9.72
N ARG A 179 -2.12 0.25 9.59
CA ARG A 179 -1.12 -0.26 10.52
C ARG A 179 -0.21 0.88 10.99
N ALA A 180 0.20 0.82 12.26
CA ALA A 180 1.20 1.69 12.85
C ALA A 180 2.12 0.87 13.76
N SER A 181 3.27 1.43 14.20
CA SER A 181 4.18 0.72 15.12
C SER A 181 3.58 0.64 16.51
N TYR A 182 3.38 1.77 17.18
CA TYR A 182 2.82 1.85 18.54
C TYR A 182 1.64 2.81 18.56
N ALA A 183 0.68 2.55 19.43
CA ALA A 183 -0.35 3.51 19.79
C ALA A 183 -0.38 3.72 21.31
N ASP A 184 -0.75 4.92 21.75
CA ASP A 184 -1.12 5.11 23.14
C ASP A 184 -2.62 4.82 23.36
N THR A 185 -3.04 4.76 24.62
CA THR A 185 -4.45 4.48 25.00
C THR A 185 -5.44 5.54 24.51
N ARG A 186 -4.98 6.67 24.00
CA ARG A 186 -5.80 7.70 23.35
C ARG A 186 -5.80 7.61 21.82
N GLY A 187 -5.08 6.63 21.25
CA GLY A 187 -5.04 6.38 19.81
C GLY A 187 -4.00 7.19 19.03
N ASN A 188 -3.11 7.92 19.71
CA ASN A 188 -1.99 8.55 19.02
C ASN A 188 -1.03 7.47 18.54
N CYS A 189 -0.75 7.43 17.23
CA CYS A 189 0.07 6.39 16.63
C CYS A 189 1.40 6.91 16.13
N THR A 190 2.47 6.16 16.39
CA THR A 190 3.81 6.39 15.85
C THR A 190 4.11 5.44 14.69
N PHE A 191 4.97 5.89 13.78
CA PHE A 191 5.37 5.15 12.59
C PHE A 191 6.89 5.06 12.55
N LYS A 192 7.41 4.00 13.13
CA LYS A 192 8.85 3.71 13.11
C LYS A 192 9.25 2.94 11.86
N ARG A 193 8.35 2.09 11.37
CA ARG A 193 8.56 1.16 10.27
C ARG A 193 7.52 1.31 9.16
N GLU A 194 6.50 2.11 9.41
CA GLU A 194 5.38 2.38 8.54
C GLU A 194 5.38 3.85 8.13
N GLY A 195 4.63 4.23 7.09
CA GLY A 195 4.55 5.65 6.73
C GLY A 195 3.83 5.96 5.43
N VAL A 196 3.42 4.95 4.67
CA VAL A 196 2.76 5.17 3.38
C VAL A 196 1.27 5.44 3.57
N TYR A 197 0.80 6.61 3.15
CA TYR A 197 -0.61 7.01 3.01
C TYR A 197 -1.48 6.99 4.28
N ALA A 198 -1.03 6.42 5.39
CA ALA A 198 -1.87 6.15 6.57
C ALA A 198 -2.68 7.38 7.02
N LEU A 199 -2.05 8.55 7.13
CA LEU A 199 -2.76 9.77 7.52
C LEU A 199 -3.81 10.18 6.49
N ALA A 200 -3.49 10.18 5.21
CA ALA A 200 -4.42 10.57 4.16
C ALA A 200 -5.62 9.60 4.07
N GLN A 201 -5.41 8.29 4.24
CA GLN A 201 -6.47 7.30 4.29
C GLN A 201 -7.37 7.47 5.53
N ALA A 202 -6.77 7.70 6.70
CA ALA A 202 -7.53 7.98 7.93
C ALA A 202 -8.40 9.25 7.77
N GLN A 203 -7.83 10.33 7.25
CA GLN A 203 -8.56 11.57 7.00
C GLN A 203 -9.65 11.39 5.93
N ALA A 204 -9.38 10.61 4.87
CA ALA A 204 -10.38 10.31 3.85
C ALA A 204 -11.59 9.56 4.44
N ALA A 205 -11.34 8.54 5.28
CA ALA A 205 -12.41 7.83 5.98
C ALA A 205 -13.19 8.77 6.90
N ARG A 206 -12.51 9.58 7.73
CA ARG A 206 -13.17 10.52 8.64
C ARG A 206 -14.00 11.56 7.89
N ASN A 207 -13.49 12.11 6.79
CA ASN A 207 -14.25 13.07 5.98
C ASN A 207 -15.45 12.43 5.26
N SER A 208 -15.41 11.11 5.06
CA SER A 208 -16.54 10.33 4.52
C SER A 208 -17.55 9.88 5.60
N GLY A 209 -17.35 10.26 6.87
CA GLY A 209 -18.16 9.79 8.00
C GLY A 209 -17.84 8.35 8.43
N GLY A 210 -16.70 7.82 7.99
CA GLY A 210 -16.29 6.43 8.20
C GLY A 210 -15.45 6.20 9.46
N THR A 211 -15.06 4.96 9.64
CA THR A 211 -14.30 4.41 10.78
C THR A 211 -12.84 4.16 10.43
N VAL A 212 -11.93 4.40 11.37
CA VAL A 212 -10.51 4.12 11.24
C VAL A 212 -10.09 3.05 12.26
N ILE A 213 -9.65 1.90 11.75
CA ILE A 213 -9.14 0.76 12.52
C ILE A 213 -7.63 0.69 12.32
N VAL A 214 -6.86 0.70 13.40
CA VAL A 214 -5.40 0.65 13.33
C VAL A 214 -4.86 -0.58 14.05
N GLN A 215 -4.17 -1.43 13.31
CA GLN A 215 -3.37 -2.51 13.86
C GLN A 215 -2.04 -1.97 14.34
N VAL A 216 -1.61 -2.34 15.55
CA VAL A 216 -0.34 -1.92 16.14
C VAL A 216 0.44 -3.10 16.71
N GLU A 217 1.76 -2.95 16.83
CA GLU A 217 2.62 -3.90 17.51
C GLU A 217 2.37 -3.91 19.03
N ARG A 218 2.13 -2.71 19.60
CA ARG A 218 1.87 -2.55 21.03
C ARG A 218 1.06 -1.30 21.34
N ILE A 219 0.19 -1.42 22.32
CA ILE A 219 -0.54 -0.31 22.93
C ILE A 219 0.18 0.07 24.24
N VAL A 220 0.49 1.35 24.41
CA VAL A 220 1.22 1.90 25.56
C VAL A 220 0.39 2.95 26.30
N GLU A 221 0.80 3.30 27.50
CA GLU A 221 0.12 4.33 28.30
C GLU A 221 0.19 5.70 27.61
N TYR A 222 -0.88 6.49 27.77
CA TYR A 222 -0.91 7.86 27.29
C TYR A 222 0.24 8.69 27.89
N GLY A 223 0.93 9.44 27.03
CA GLY A 223 2.07 10.28 27.43
C GLY A 223 3.42 9.59 27.40
N SER A 224 3.49 8.28 27.09
CA SER A 224 4.76 7.57 26.96
C SER A 224 5.38 7.61 25.56
N LEU A 225 4.62 8.04 24.55
CA LEU A 225 5.14 8.22 23.19
C LEU A 225 5.86 9.56 23.04
N ASP A 226 6.94 9.57 22.26
CA ASP A 226 7.52 10.82 21.78
C ASP A 226 6.53 11.49 20.81
N THR A 227 5.97 12.62 21.22
CA THR A 227 4.95 13.34 20.45
C THR A 227 5.43 13.82 19.08
N ARG A 228 6.73 13.99 18.90
CA ARG A 228 7.35 14.35 17.60
C ARG A 228 7.25 13.22 16.58
N LEU A 229 7.11 11.97 17.03
CA LEU A 229 6.99 10.78 16.20
C LEU A 229 5.53 10.38 15.93
N VAL A 230 4.57 11.04 16.56
CA VAL A 230 3.14 10.83 16.28
C VAL A 230 2.82 11.36 14.87
N ARG A 231 2.46 10.44 13.96
CA ARG A 231 2.07 10.77 12.59
C ARG A 231 0.58 10.62 12.34
N LEU A 232 -0.12 9.85 13.17
CA LEU A 232 -1.56 9.73 13.13
C LEU A 232 -2.12 10.09 14.52
N PRO A 233 -2.69 11.30 14.67
CA PRO A 233 -3.32 11.74 15.93
C PRO A 233 -4.54 10.89 16.28
N GLY A 234 -4.72 10.63 17.57
CA GLY A 234 -5.79 9.77 18.09
C GLY A 234 -7.22 10.23 17.76
N ILE A 235 -7.40 11.51 17.43
CA ILE A 235 -8.71 12.04 16.98
C ILE A 235 -9.24 11.36 15.71
N TYR A 236 -8.35 10.77 14.90
CA TYR A 236 -8.72 10.04 13.70
C TYR A 236 -9.02 8.56 13.96
N VAL A 237 -8.60 7.99 15.10
CA VAL A 237 -8.60 6.56 15.38
C VAL A 237 -9.83 6.16 16.20
N ASP A 238 -10.62 5.22 15.71
CA ASP A 238 -11.81 4.69 16.38
C ASP A 238 -11.53 3.35 17.09
N VAL A 239 -10.67 2.53 16.48
CA VAL A 239 -10.37 1.18 17.01
C VAL A 239 -8.87 0.91 16.91
N LEU A 240 -8.33 0.34 17.98
CA LEU A 240 -6.97 -0.21 18.04
C LEU A 240 -7.03 -1.73 18.16
N VAL A 241 -6.16 -2.39 17.40
CA VAL A 241 -5.96 -3.85 17.44
C VAL A 241 -4.48 -4.10 17.69
N GLU A 242 -4.14 -4.68 18.85
CA GLU A 242 -2.78 -5.14 19.11
C GLU A 242 -2.60 -6.52 18.47
N ALA A 243 -1.62 -6.63 17.58
CA ALA A 243 -1.38 -7.83 16.82
C ALA A 243 -0.26 -8.70 17.42
N PRO A 244 -0.34 -10.03 17.31
CA PRO A 244 0.77 -10.88 17.66
C PRO A 244 1.97 -10.62 16.74
N PRO A 245 3.22 -10.83 17.22
CA PRO A 245 4.43 -10.47 16.45
C PRO A 245 4.54 -11.11 15.06
N GLU A 246 4.02 -12.32 14.89
CA GLU A 246 4.00 -13.06 13.62
C GLU A 246 3.06 -12.47 12.58
N GLU A 247 2.11 -11.66 13.00
CA GLU A 247 1.16 -10.91 12.15
C GLU A 247 1.48 -9.42 12.09
N HIS A 248 2.60 -9.04 12.69
CA HIS A 248 3.11 -7.67 12.68
C HIS A 248 4.58 -7.64 12.24
N MET A 249 4.96 -8.52 11.32
CA MET A 249 6.30 -8.59 10.76
C MET A 249 6.64 -7.30 9.99
N GLN A 250 7.90 -6.98 9.91
CA GLN A 250 8.38 -5.80 9.17
C GLN A 250 8.19 -5.97 7.65
N THR A 251 8.48 -7.18 7.16
CA THR A 251 8.13 -7.65 5.81
C THR A 251 7.54 -9.05 5.91
N PHE A 252 7.04 -9.62 4.80
CA PHE A 252 6.62 -11.02 4.81
C PHE A 252 7.80 -12.03 4.90
N GLY A 253 9.03 -11.60 4.62
CA GLY A 253 10.23 -12.42 4.75
C GLY A 253 10.95 -12.26 6.09
N THR A 254 10.87 -11.08 6.68
CA THR A 254 11.70 -10.69 7.82
C THR A 254 10.87 -10.13 8.95
N ARG A 255 10.97 -10.76 10.14
CA ARG A 255 10.26 -10.31 11.34
C ARG A 255 10.74 -8.93 11.75
N TYR A 256 12.05 -8.73 11.83
CA TYR A 256 12.67 -7.48 12.18
C TYR A 256 14.10 -7.38 11.66
N ASN A 257 14.42 -6.25 11.04
CA ASN A 257 15.77 -5.85 10.67
C ASN A 257 15.91 -4.35 10.91
N PRO A 258 16.81 -3.90 11.81
CA PRO A 258 16.98 -2.50 12.14
C PRO A 258 17.45 -1.63 10.97
N ALA A 259 18.03 -2.23 9.93
CA ALA A 259 18.41 -1.52 8.72
C ALA A 259 17.19 -1.08 7.89
N PHE A 260 16.06 -1.81 7.95
CA PHE A 260 14.83 -1.45 7.26
C PHE A 260 14.13 -0.23 7.85
N SER A 261 14.35 0.06 9.13
CA SER A 261 13.82 1.26 9.80
C SER A 261 14.85 2.39 9.96
N GLY A 262 16.07 2.22 9.42
CA GLY A 262 17.14 3.22 9.52
C GLY A 262 17.80 3.34 10.89
N GLU A 263 17.58 2.36 11.77
CA GLU A 263 18.23 2.30 13.10
C GLU A 263 19.71 1.99 12.99
N VAL A 264 20.09 1.26 11.94
CA VAL A 264 21.49 1.01 11.56
C VAL A 264 21.67 1.25 10.06
N ARG A 265 22.84 1.75 9.68
CA ARG A 265 23.19 1.93 8.26
C ARG A 265 23.98 0.73 7.77
N VAL A 266 23.66 0.25 6.58
CA VAL A 266 24.39 -0.81 5.88
C VAL A 266 25.10 -0.18 4.69
N PRO A 267 26.42 -0.35 4.57
CA PRO A 267 27.16 0.20 3.42
C PRO A 267 26.79 -0.55 2.12
N LEU A 268 26.74 0.17 1.02
CA LEU A 268 26.37 -0.38 -0.30
C LEU A 268 27.26 -1.55 -0.74
N HIS A 269 28.56 -1.52 -0.39
CA HIS A 269 29.51 -2.58 -0.68
C HIS A 269 29.28 -3.88 0.11
N SER A 270 28.36 -3.90 1.07
CA SER A 270 27.97 -5.11 1.81
C SER A 270 26.93 -5.96 1.06
N LEU A 271 26.48 -5.52 -0.11
CA LEU A 271 25.54 -6.30 -0.92
C LEU A 271 26.20 -7.60 -1.43
N PRO A 272 25.49 -8.73 -1.36
CA PRO A 272 26.03 -9.99 -1.85
C PRO A 272 26.28 -9.94 -3.36
N PRO A 273 27.33 -10.60 -3.87
CA PRO A 273 27.59 -10.65 -5.30
C PRO A 273 26.45 -11.34 -6.06
N LEU A 274 26.07 -10.78 -7.17
CA LEU A 274 25.01 -11.29 -8.04
C LEU A 274 25.55 -12.41 -8.95
N PRO A 275 25.05 -13.65 -8.88
CA PRO A 275 25.71 -14.73 -9.62
C PRO A 275 25.49 -14.63 -11.14
N MET A 276 24.33 -14.96 -11.67
CA MET A 276 24.16 -15.10 -13.14
C MET A 276 23.65 -13.87 -13.89
N ARG A 277 23.05 -12.92 -13.18
CA ARG A 277 22.49 -11.70 -13.77
C ARG A 277 23.48 -10.55 -13.86
N LYS A 278 24.70 -10.78 -13.38
CA LYS A 278 25.76 -9.77 -13.27
C LYS A 278 26.15 -9.13 -14.61
N ILE A 279 26.12 -9.89 -15.71
CA ILE A 279 26.45 -9.37 -17.04
C ILE A 279 25.42 -8.30 -17.46
N ILE A 280 24.14 -8.57 -17.26
CA ILE A 280 23.06 -7.61 -17.58
C ILE A 280 23.19 -6.38 -16.69
N ALA A 281 23.39 -6.58 -15.39
CA ALA A 281 23.56 -5.49 -14.42
C ALA A 281 24.79 -4.62 -14.74
N ARG A 282 25.93 -5.24 -15.15
CA ARG A 282 27.12 -4.50 -15.60
C ARG A 282 26.86 -3.69 -16.86
N ARG A 283 26.22 -4.29 -17.85
CA ARG A 283 25.87 -3.54 -19.06
C ARG A 283 24.97 -2.34 -18.74
N ALA A 284 23.99 -2.51 -17.87
CA ALA A 284 23.11 -1.43 -17.43
C ALA A 284 23.87 -0.36 -16.60
N ALA A 285 24.77 -0.79 -15.72
CA ALA A 285 25.60 0.11 -14.91
C ALA A 285 26.47 1.04 -15.77
N MET A 286 26.87 0.63 -16.97
CA MET A 286 27.63 1.48 -17.92
C MET A 286 26.85 2.69 -18.42
N GLU A 287 25.53 2.69 -18.29
CA GLU A 287 24.67 3.83 -18.66
C GLU A 287 24.50 4.83 -17.50
N LEU A 288 24.97 4.49 -16.30
CA LEU A 288 24.88 5.37 -15.14
C LEU A 288 25.95 6.46 -15.22
N LEU A 289 25.55 7.67 -14.90
CA LEU A 289 26.47 8.79 -14.77
C LEU A 289 26.83 9.00 -13.30
N PRO A 290 28.05 9.47 -12.98
CA PRO A 290 28.39 9.90 -11.63
C PRO A 290 27.36 10.90 -11.10
N HIS A 291 26.98 10.75 -9.83
CA HIS A 291 25.96 11.59 -9.17
C HIS A 291 24.55 11.54 -9.80
N ALA A 292 24.25 10.51 -10.59
CA ALA A 292 22.93 10.36 -11.17
C ALA A 292 21.88 10.01 -10.13
N VAL A 293 20.66 10.55 -10.30
CA VAL A 293 19.47 10.10 -9.58
C VAL A 293 18.85 8.97 -10.41
N THR A 294 18.79 7.77 -9.82
CA THR A 294 18.45 6.54 -10.55
C THR A 294 17.30 5.83 -9.87
N ASN A 295 16.23 5.56 -10.61
CA ASN A 295 15.17 4.68 -10.16
C ASN A 295 15.41 3.27 -10.74
N LEU A 296 15.54 2.27 -9.87
CA LEU A 296 15.72 0.88 -10.23
C LEU A 296 14.43 0.10 -10.01
N GLY A 297 14.03 -0.67 -11.01
CA GLY A 297 12.91 -1.60 -10.91
C GLY A 297 13.28 -2.86 -10.14
N ILE A 298 12.27 -3.66 -9.80
CA ILE A 298 12.39 -4.94 -9.11
C ILE A 298 13.02 -6.00 -10.01
N GLY A 299 13.76 -6.92 -9.42
CA GLY A 299 14.28 -8.11 -10.07
C GLY A 299 15.63 -7.86 -10.78
N MET A 300 15.66 -7.85 -12.09
CA MET A 300 16.92 -7.69 -12.84
C MET A 300 17.63 -6.36 -12.57
N PRO A 301 16.95 -5.20 -12.51
CA PRO A 301 17.58 -3.91 -12.23
C PRO A 301 18.16 -3.75 -10.83
N GLU A 302 17.68 -4.50 -9.82
CA GLU A 302 18.23 -4.46 -8.45
C GLU A 302 19.75 -4.68 -8.44
N GLY A 303 20.24 -5.52 -9.34
CA GLY A 303 21.65 -5.84 -9.47
C GLY A 303 22.53 -4.68 -9.92
N VAL A 304 21.96 -3.65 -10.52
CA VAL A 304 22.73 -2.50 -11.03
C VAL A 304 23.40 -1.74 -9.89
N ALA A 305 22.71 -1.56 -8.75
CA ALA A 305 23.27 -0.89 -7.57
C ALA A 305 24.49 -1.65 -7.01
N ALA A 306 24.40 -2.99 -6.92
CA ALA A 306 25.50 -3.82 -6.43
C ALA A 306 26.71 -3.76 -7.35
N VAL A 307 26.51 -3.83 -8.67
CA VAL A 307 27.60 -3.74 -9.67
C VAL A 307 28.20 -2.34 -9.67
N ALA A 308 27.41 -1.30 -9.61
CA ALA A 308 27.92 0.08 -9.53
C ALA A 308 28.83 0.28 -8.31
N ALA A 309 28.45 -0.28 -7.15
CA ALA A 309 29.28 -0.27 -5.95
C ALA A 309 30.58 -1.08 -6.12
N GLU A 310 30.54 -2.27 -6.75
CA GLU A 310 31.75 -3.07 -7.05
C GLU A 310 32.71 -2.34 -7.98
N GLU A 311 32.20 -1.58 -8.94
CA GLU A 311 32.99 -0.87 -9.93
C GLU A 311 33.40 0.53 -9.47
N GLY A 312 33.07 0.89 -8.22
CA GLY A 312 33.50 2.17 -7.61
C GLY A 312 32.76 3.39 -8.17
N LEU A 313 31.57 3.23 -8.72
CA LEU A 313 30.73 4.35 -9.15
C LEU A 313 30.14 5.04 -7.92
N GLU A 314 30.63 6.23 -7.63
CA GLU A 314 30.24 6.99 -6.44
C GLU A 314 29.13 7.99 -6.71
N GLY A 315 28.44 8.40 -5.63
CA GLY A 315 27.48 9.50 -5.64
C GLY A 315 26.13 9.19 -6.26
N LEU A 316 25.82 7.93 -6.55
CA LEU A 316 24.49 7.55 -7.02
C LEU A 316 23.44 7.80 -5.94
N VAL A 317 22.36 8.42 -6.31
CA VAL A 317 21.16 8.56 -5.48
C VAL A 317 20.09 7.61 -6.00
N LEU A 318 19.85 6.53 -5.28
CA LEU A 318 18.82 5.56 -5.63
C LEU A 318 17.46 6.08 -5.15
N THR A 319 16.42 5.84 -5.94
CA THR A 319 15.04 6.20 -5.60
C THR A 319 14.12 5.02 -5.83
N THR A 320 12.99 5.02 -5.14
CA THR A 320 11.94 4.03 -5.34
C THR A 320 10.61 4.70 -5.67
N GLU A 321 9.69 3.94 -6.28
CA GLU A 321 8.36 4.43 -6.64
C GLU A 321 7.52 4.87 -5.44
N VAL A 322 7.83 4.37 -4.23
CA VAL A 322 7.13 4.77 -3.00
C VAL A 322 7.53 6.17 -2.51
N GLY A 323 8.54 6.78 -3.13
CA GLY A 323 9.00 8.13 -2.82
C GLY A 323 10.21 8.21 -1.91
N ALA A 324 10.84 7.09 -1.54
CA ALA A 324 12.10 7.10 -0.82
C ALA A 324 13.24 7.59 -1.73
N ILE A 325 14.11 8.43 -1.18
CA ILE A 325 15.28 8.99 -1.87
C ILE A 325 16.51 8.60 -1.06
N GLY A 326 17.48 7.97 -1.71
CA GLY A 326 18.60 7.31 -1.06
C GLY A 326 18.24 5.87 -0.68
N GLY A 327 19.17 5.20 0.04
CA GLY A 327 18.97 3.84 0.52
C GLY A 327 19.52 2.76 -0.41
N ILE A 328 19.32 1.53 0.00
CA ILE A 328 19.81 0.32 -0.66
C ILE A 328 18.61 -0.55 -1.05
N PRO A 329 18.49 -1.03 -2.30
CA PRO A 329 17.37 -1.87 -2.69
C PRO A 329 17.40 -3.22 -1.97
N ALA A 330 16.25 -3.62 -1.39
CA ALA A 330 16.01 -4.96 -0.90
C ALA A 330 15.42 -5.84 -2.00
N GLY A 331 15.72 -7.14 -1.97
CA GLY A 331 15.23 -8.09 -2.96
C GLY A 331 14.18 -9.07 -2.42
N GLY A 332 13.44 -9.72 -3.34
CA GLY A 332 12.50 -10.79 -2.99
C GLY A 332 11.36 -10.34 -2.08
N LYS A 333 11.13 -11.07 -0.99
CA LYS A 333 10.05 -10.78 -0.03
C LYS A 333 10.32 -9.56 0.87
N ASP A 334 11.53 -9.00 0.80
CA ASP A 334 11.91 -7.80 1.54
C ASP A 334 11.80 -6.52 0.69
N PHE A 335 11.45 -6.63 -0.59
CA PHE A 335 11.21 -5.49 -1.45
C PHE A 335 10.13 -4.58 -0.85
N GLY A 336 10.45 -3.28 -0.77
CA GLY A 336 9.57 -2.29 -0.14
C GLY A 336 9.60 -2.36 1.39
N ALA A 337 10.68 -2.87 1.99
CA ALA A 337 10.85 -3.05 3.43
C ALA A 337 10.75 -1.73 4.21
N ALA A 338 11.20 -0.63 3.62
CA ALA A 338 11.14 0.68 4.24
C ALA A 338 10.88 1.78 3.20
N ILE A 339 10.42 2.92 3.69
CA ILE A 339 10.17 4.14 2.90
C ILE A 339 10.97 5.34 3.40
N ASN A 340 11.88 5.11 4.32
CA ASN A 340 12.73 6.16 4.87
C ASN A 340 14.00 6.29 4.02
N ALA A 341 14.51 7.51 3.85
CA ALA A 341 15.78 7.74 3.17
C ALA A 341 16.93 7.00 3.88
N ASP A 342 17.91 6.55 3.11
CA ASP A 342 19.10 5.83 3.57
C ASP A 342 18.84 4.50 4.30
N CYS A 343 17.63 3.95 4.18
CA CYS A 343 17.30 2.61 4.67
C CYS A 343 17.54 1.53 3.60
N ILE A 344 17.37 0.27 3.96
CA ILE A 344 17.16 -0.82 2.99
C ILE A 344 15.69 -0.77 2.54
N LEU A 345 15.49 -0.69 1.24
CA LEU A 345 14.19 -0.41 0.63
C LEU A 345 13.57 -1.64 -0.03
#